data_27a92d5164b43b0e98cb0a2c2ca3e689
#
_entry.id   27a92d5164b43b0e98cb0a2c2ca3e689
#
_cell.length_a   1.000
_cell.length_b   1.000
_cell.length_c   1.000
_cell.angle_alpha   90.00
_cell.angle_beta   90.00
_cell.angle_gamma   90.00
#
_symmetry.space_group_name_H-M   'P 1'
#
loop_
_entity.id
_entity.type
_entity.pdbx_description
1 polymer ?
#
loop_
_entity_poly.entity_id
_entity_poly.type
_entity_poly.pdbx_seq_one_letter_code
_entity_poly.pdbx_strand_id
1 'polypeptide(L)'
;MYDLMAYRIKYTPHPHSGDQWCIYPMYDWTHGICDSLEDIDYSICTLEFETRREPYYWILWALDMYRPKVYEMSRLNLQYTVLSKRRLLKLVNKNYVRDWSDPRMPTISGLRRRGYTPEIINSFCNDVGATRAMNVVEMEKLFQCARQVLAPTSRRAMVAMNPIIVEITNFEDAVHEEEPQKQAGLKVMEYQVPNSPTDDSMGSHTVTLTKTLFIDSSDFRLEDEADYYGLAPNKAVGLKFYGGNLICDEVVFDSTDKSKIKLLKCRADKSEGRPKPKTYITWVPSDGIKCEVNNLISKRKS
;
A
#
# COMPACT_ATOMS: atom_id res chain seq x y z
N MET A 1 23.35 33.73 16.37
CA MET A 1 22.30 34.02 15.38
C MET A 1 22.82 35.05 14.41
N TYR A 2 22.71 34.81 13.10
CA TYR A 2 23.07 35.81 12.09
C TYR A 2 21.90 36.78 11.88
N ASP A 3 22.17 37.93 11.24
CA ASP A 3 21.16 38.92 10.94
C ASP A 3 19.97 38.33 10.19
N LEU A 4 18.78 38.69 10.64
CA LEU A 4 17.54 38.23 10.02
C LEU A 4 17.20 39.06 8.79
N MET A 5 16.84 38.39 7.72
CA MET A 5 16.35 39.04 6.51
C MET A 5 14.85 39.34 6.68
N ALA A 6 14.45 40.60 6.73
CA ALA A 6 13.07 41.01 6.89
C ALA A 6 12.26 40.82 5.59
N TYR A 7 12.80 41.32 4.47
CA TYR A 7 12.14 41.35 3.16
C TYR A 7 13.04 40.85 2.04
N ARG A 8 12.41 40.37 0.98
CA ARG A 8 13.09 39.99 -0.26
C ARG A 8 12.48 40.74 -1.44
N ILE A 9 13.33 41.28 -2.32
CA ILE A 9 12.90 41.79 -3.64
C ILE A 9 12.76 40.63 -4.59
N LYS A 10 11.62 40.54 -5.29
CA LYS A 10 11.32 39.48 -6.25
C LYS A 10 10.50 40.03 -7.43
N TYR A 11 11.12 40.13 -8.59
CA TYR A 11 10.49 40.57 -9.84
C TYR A 11 9.86 39.39 -10.58
N THR A 12 8.84 38.81 -9.99
CA THR A 12 8.09 37.68 -10.58
C THR A 12 6.64 37.86 -10.23
N PRO A 13 5.70 37.78 -11.21
CA PRO A 13 4.27 37.88 -10.93
C PRO A 13 3.83 36.88 -9.86
N HIS A 14 3.05 37.35 -8.90
CA HIS A 14 2.48 36.51 -7.88
C HIS A 14 1.16 35.90 -8.39
N PRO A 15 0.83 34.64 -8.12
CA PRO A 15 -0.38 33.98 -8.62
C PRO A 15 -1.69 34.70 -8.31
N HIS A 16 -1.77 35.42 -7.19
CA HIS A 16 -2.98 36.13 -6.76
C HIS A 16 -2.90 37.65 -6.93
N SER A 17 -1.76 38.27 -6.62
CA SER A 17 -1.60 39.74 -6.66
C SER A 17 -0.90 40.26 -7.93
N GLY A 18 -0.51 39.38 -8.86
CA GLY A 18 0.18 39.80 -10.08
C GLY A 18 1.46 40.57 -9.78
N ASP A 19 1.63 41.69 -10.44
CA ASP A 19 2.79 42.59 -10.32
C ASP A 19 2.59 43.74 -9.31
N GLN A 20 1.59 43.63 -8.44
CA GLN A 20 1.23 44.66 -7.46
C GLN A 20 2.35 44.95 -6.48
N TRP A 21 3.16 43.93 -6.16
CA TRP A 21 4.25 43.97 -5.21
C TRP A 21 5.50 43.35 -5.81
N CYS A 22 6.64 43.98 -5.52
CA CYS A 22 7.98 43.46 -5.83
C CYS A 22 8.82 43.17 -4.56
N ILE A 23 8.31 43.50 -3.38
CA ILE A 23 8.97 43.28 -2.08
C ILE A 23 8.05 42.36 -1.27
N TYR A 24 8.60 41.27 -0.76
CA TYR A 24 7.88 40.28 0.01
C TYR A 24 8.54 40.02 1.36
N PRO A 25 7.78 39.93 2.46
CA PRO A 25 8.33 39.58 3.76
C PRO A 25 8.87 38.16 3.76
N MET A 26 9.95 37.95 4.50
CA MET A 26 10.52 36.64 4.74
C MET A 26 9.78 35.91 5.87
N TYR A 27 10.00 34.61 5.99
CA TYR A 27 9.35 33.74 6.99
C TYR A 27 9.44 34.30 8.42
N ASP A 28 10.62 34.78 8.83
CA ASP A 28 10.84 35.30 10.18
C ASP A 28 9.94 36.50 10.52
N TRP A 29 9.48 37.23 9.51
CA TRP A 29 8.50 38.32 9.64
C TRP A 29 7.09 37.87 9.54
N THR A 30 6.78 36.99 8.55
CA THR A 30 5.42 36.58 8.28
C THR A 30 4.83 35.69 9.36
N HIS A 31 5.60 34.74 9.92
CA HIS A 31 5.10 33.76 10.87
C HIS A 31 4.44 34.45 12.11
N GLY A 32 5.19 35.30 12.79
CA GLY A 32 4.68 35.99 13.97
C GLY A 32 3.54 36.96 13.68
N ILE A 33 3.71 37.78 12.64
CA ILE A 33 2.72 38.81 12.28
C ILE A 33 1.41 38.18 11.80
N CYS A 34 1.46 37.15 10.94
CA CYS A 34 0.25 36.46 10.46
C CYS A 34 -0.48 35.81 11.64
N ASP A 35 0.22 35.03 12.46
CA ASP A 35 -0.40 34.34 13.60
C ASP A 35 -0.99 35.33 14.60
N SER A 36 -0.35 36.49 14.80
CA SER A 36 -0.88 37.56 15.64
C SER A 36 -2.14 38.21 15.07
N LEU A 37 -2.16 38.49 13.76
CA LEU A 37 -3.31 39.08 13.05
C LEU A 37 -4.51 38.13 12.98
N GLU A 38 -4.25 36.83 12.99
CA GLU A 38 -5.28 35.79 12.93
C GLU A 38 -5.72 35.31 14.32
N ASP A 39 -5.28 35.95 15.39
CA ASP A 39 -5.59 35.60 16.79
C ASP A 39 -5.29 34.14 17.13
N ILE A 40 -4.18 33.60 16.64
CA ILE A 40 -3.73 32.23 16.89
C ILE A 40 -3.25 32.09 18.34
N ASP A 41 -3.81 31.15 19.10
CA ASP A 41 -3.40 30.88 20.48
C ASP A 41 -2.04 30.19 20.56
N TYR A 42 -1.83 29.18 19.69
CA TYR A 42 -0.66 28.32 19.67
C TYR A 42 0.00 28.35 18.28
N SER A 43 1.06 29.14 18.20
CA SER A 43 1.90 29.27 17.00
C SER A 43 2.86 28.09 16.90
N ILE A 44 2.72 27.26 15.88
CA ILE A 44 3.49 26.00 15.74
C ILE A 44 4.45 26.09 14.57
N CYS A 45 5.71 25.72 14.80
CA CYS A 45 6.72 25.61 13.76
C CYS A 45 7.64 24.40 13.97
N THR A 46 8.61 24.22 13.09
CA THR A 46 9.60 23.14 13.22
C THR A 46 10.80 23.55 14.02
N LEU A 47 11.53 22.57 14.61
CA LEU A 47 12.69 22.82 15.51
C LEU A 47 13.79 23.66 14.88
N GLU A 48 13.91 23.71 13.56
CA GLU A 48 14.86 24.56 12.87
C GLU A 48 14.67 26.05 13.18
N PHE A 49 13.47 26.43 13.63
CA PHE A 49 13.12 27.81 13.99
C PHE A 49 13.20 28.12 15.48
N GLU A 50 13.65 27.19 16.31
CA GLU A 50 13.82 27.43 17.76
C GLU A 50 14.66 28.65 18.05
N THR A 51 15.77 28.83 17.31
CA THR A 51 16.65 29.99 17.43
C THR A 51 16.01 31.32 16.97
N ARG A 52 14.82 31.24 16.36
CA ARG A 52 14.03 32.37 15.86
C ARG A 52 12.96 32.85 16.85
N ARG A 53 12.84 32.22 18.01
CA ARG A 53 11.82 32.56 19.01
C ARG A 53 12.02 33.99 19.55
N GLU A 54 13.24 34.41 19.81
CA GLU A 54 13.54 35.73 20.30
C GLU A 54 13.14 36.84 19.31
N PRO A 55 13.58 36.84 18.03
CA PRO A 55 13.12 37.82 17.05
C PRO A 55 11.62 37.73 16.74
N TYR A 56 11.00 36.56 16.85
CA TYR A 56 9.54 36.39 16.73
C TYR A 56 8.79 37.27 17.75
N TYR A 57 9.17 37.21 19.00
CA TYR A 57 8.53 38.01 20.05
C TYR A 57 8.99 39.50 19.98
N TRP A 58 10.23 39.77 19.58
CA TRP A 58 10.70 41.12 19.45
C TRP A 58 9.89 41.94 18.43
N ILE A 59 9.60 41.39 17.25
CA ILE A 59 8.83 42.12 16.24
C ILE A 59 7.39 42.38 16.69
N LEU A 60 6.76 41.41 17.32
CA LEU A 60 5.40 41.58 17.84
C LEU A 60 5.33 42.59 18.97
N TRP A 61 6.37 42.63 19.79
CA TRP A 61 6.52 43.67 20.82
C TRP A 61 6.74 45.04 20.18
N ALA A 62 7.64 45.18 19.20
CA ALA A 62 7.96 46.45 18.54
C ALA A 62 6.76 47.04 17.78
N LEU A 63 5.81 46.17 17.33
CA LEU A 63 4.62 46.57 16.62
C LEU A 63 3.38 46.66 17.54
N ASP A 64 3.54 46.46 18.85
CA ASP A 64 2.47 46.41 19.85
C ASP A 64 1.32 45.45 19.46
N MET A 65 1.70 44.27 18.98
CA MET A 65 0.78 43.25 18.54
C MET A 65 0.59 42.14 19.57
N TYR A 66 -0.51 41.38 19.44
CA TYR A 66 -0.77 40.15 20.21
C TYR A 66 0.38 39.14 20.05
N ARG A 67 0.73 38.44 21.13
CA ARG A 67 1.87 37.52 21.19
C ARG A 67 1.42 36.08 21.44
N PRO A 68 1.23 35.26 20.39
CA PRO A 68 0.90 33.84 20.52
C PRO A 68 1.97 33.06 21.26
N LYS A 69 1.58 31.91 21.85
CA LYS A 69 2.54 30.96 22.41
C LYS A 69 3.20 30.17 21.31
N VAL A 70 4.52 30.27 21.18
CA VAL A 70 5.28 29.53 20.16
C VAL A 70 5.70 28.15 20.66
N TYR A 71 5.44 27.13 19.82
CA TYR A 71 5.88 25.75 20.04
C TYR A 71 6.60 25.24 18.80
N GLU A 72 7.83 24.76 18.99
CA GLU A 72 8.59 24.09 17.96
C GLU A 72 8.50 22.58 18.14
N MET A 73 8.25 21.90 17.04
CA MET A 73 8.13 20.44 17.02
C MET A 73 9.10 19.82 16.03
N SER A 74 9.53 18.59 16.30
CA SER A 74 10.39 17.85 15.38
C SER A 74 9.64 17.53 14.09
N ARG A 75 10.40 17.53 12.99
CA ARG A 75 9.90 17.06 11.71
C ARG A 75 9.71 15.54 11.76
N LEU A 76 8.61 15.03 11.19
CA LEU A 76 8.45 13.62 10.95
C LEU A 76 9.47 13.16 9.89
N ASN A 77 10.38 12.28 10.27
CA ASN A 77 11.31 11.63 9.35
C ASN A 77 10.97 10.15 9.29
N LEU A 78 10.66 9.66 8.08
CA LEU A 78 10.40 8.26 7.81
C LEU A 78 11.62 7.60 7.19
N GLN A 79 11.96 6.39 7.62
CA GLN A 79 13.03 5.61 6.99
C GLN A 79 12.75 5.41 5.50
N TYR A 80 13.80 5.41 4.70
CA TYR A 80 13.76 5.20 3.24
C TYR A 80 12.84 6.15 2.47
N THR A 81 12.43 7.28 3.08
CA THR A 81 11.52 8.23 2.47
C THR A 81 12.21 9.58 2.24
N VAL A 82 12.05 10.12 1.04
CA VAL A 82 12.52 11.45 0.69
C VAL A 82 11.39 12.45 0.87
N LEU A 83 11.50 13.34 1.86
CA LEU A 83 10.49 14.37 2.16
C LEU A 83 10.84 15.76 1.54
N SER A 84 11.95 15.86 0.83
CA SER A 84 12.38 17.11 0.21
C SER A 84 11.57 17.41 -1.06
N LYS A 85 10.77 18.49 -1.06
CA LYS A 85 10.02 18.95 -2.24
C LYS A 85 10.90 19.11 -3.49
N ARG A 86 12.11 19.66 -3.36
CA ARG A 86 13.04 19.85 -4.48
C ARG A 86 13.47 18.53 -5.12
N ARG A 87 13.69 17.49 -4.29
CA ARG A 87 14.07 16.16 -4.78
C ARG A 87 12.88 15.45 -5.42
N LEU A 88 11.69 15.54 -4.80
CA LEU A 88 10.46 14.97 -5.34
C LEU A 88 10.05 15.63 -6.66
N LEU A 89 10.18 16.96 -6.77
CA LEU A 89 9.92 17.70 -8.01
C LEU A 89 10.80 17.21 -9.19
N LYS A 90 12.05 16.79 -8.92
CA LYS A 90 12.89 16.19 -9.96
C LYS A 90 12.34 14.89 -10.52
N LEU A 91 11.64 14.08 -9.67
CA LEU A 91 11.00 12.85 -10.15
C LEU A 91 9.82 13.15 -11.07
N VAL A 92 9.02 14.15 -10.72
CA VAL A 92 7.90 14.61 -11.55
C VAL A 92 8.40 15.19 -12.87
N ASN A 93 9.34 16.14 -12.83
CA ASN A 93 9.86 16.82 -14.02
C ASN A 93 10.61 15.87 -14.99
N LYS A 94 11.16 14.77 -14.47
CA LYS A 94 11.82 13.73 -15.28
C LYS A 94 10.88 12.60 -15.71
N ASN A 95 9.59 12.72 -15.42
CA ASN A 95 8.56 11.72 -15.73
C ASN A 95 8.86 10.32 -15.14
N TYR A 96 9.62 10.24 -14.03
CA TYR A 96 9.81 8.97 -13.30
C TYR A 96 8.56 8.57 -12.52
N VAL A 97 7.72 9.54 -12.19
CA VAL A 97 6.39 9.38 -11.59
C VAL A 97 5.40 10.21 -12.42
N ARG A 98 4.11 9.86 -12.40
CA ARG A 98 3.08 10.54 -13.20
C ARG A 98 2.90 11.99 -12.75
N ASP A 99 2.71 12.19 -11.46
CA ASP A 99 2.46 13.50 -10.84
C ASP A 99 2.64 13.41 -9.31
N TRP A 100 2.27 14.44 -8.60
CA TRP A 100 2.30 14.49 -7.14
C TRP A 100 1.33 13.51 -6.44
N SER A 101 0.35 12.95 -7.15
CA SER A 101 -0.58 11.95 -6.67
C SER A 101 -0.16 10.51 -6.97
N ASP A 102 0.99 10.31 -7.61
CA ASP A 102 1.52 8.96 -7.89
C ASP A 102 1.63 8.15 -6.58
N PRO A 103 1.17 6.88 -6.54
CA PRO A 103 1.22 6.06 -5.33
C PRO A 103 2.62 5.87 -4.74
N ARG A 104 3.69 6.11 -5.52
CA ARG A 104 5.08 6.07 -5.06
C ARG A 104 5.51 7.33 -4.32
N MET A 105 4.73 8.41 -4.43
CA MET A 105 5.04 9.68 -3.80
C MET A 105 4.57 9.70 -2.34
N PRO A 106 5.40 10.22 -1.40
CA PRO A 106 5.04 10.35 0.01
C PRO A 106 4.16 11.60 0.26
N THR A 107 3.16 11.78 -0.56
CA THR A 107 2.13 12.82 -0.43
C THR A 107 0.84 12.22 0.12
N ILE A 108 -0.02 13.03 0.71
CA ILE A 108 -1.34 12.56 1.16
C ILE A 108 -2.13 11.97 -0.01
N SER A 109 -2.07 12.60 -1.18
CA SER A 109 -2.71 12.08 -2.41
C SER A 109 -2.13 10.75 -2.86
N GLY A 110 -0.79 10.60 -2.78
CA GLY A 110 -0.10 9.34 -3.09
C GLY A 110 -0.46 8.23 -2.10
N LEU A 111 -0.49 8.53 -0.81
CA LEU A 111 -0.92 7.59 0.24
C LEU A 111 -2.37 7.17 0.04
N ARG A 112 -3.28 8.12 -0.23
CA ARG A 112 -4.68 7.83 -0.54
C ARG A 112 -4.83 6.88 -1.73
N ARG A 113 -4.07 7.09 -2.80
CA ARG A 113 -4.07 6.19 -3.99
C ARG A 113 -3.48 4.81 -3.69
N ARG A 114 -2.62 4.69 -2.70
CA ARG A 114 -2.14 3.40 -2.18
C ARG A 114 -3.15 2.67 -1.29
N GLY A 115 -4.27 3.30 -0.94
CA GLY A 115 -5.30 2.73 -0.07
C GLY A 115 -5.18 3.11 1.41
N TYR A 116 -4.33 4.08 1.77
CA TYR A 116 -4.31 4.61 3.13
C TYR A 116 -5.51 5.53 3.35
N THR A 117 -6.32 5.18 4.34
CA THR A 117 -7.47 5.99 4.74
C THR A 117 -7.05 7.10 5.73
N PRO A 118 -7.89 8.14 5.95
CA PRO A 118 -7.61 9.17 6.95
C PRO A 118 -7.38 8.59 8.35
N GLU A 119 -8.13 7.54 8.72
CA GLU A 119 -8.02 6.88 10.03
C GLU A 119 -6.65 6.25 10.23
N ILE A 120 -6.07 5.63 9.18
CA ILE A 120 -4.71 5.07 9.22
C ILE A 120 -3.69 6.18 9.48
N ILE A 121 -3.80 7.30 8.75
CA ILE A 121 -2.87 8.41 8.87
C ILE A 121 -3.00 9.05 10.26
N ASN A 122 -4.22 9.26 10.75
CA ASN A 122 -4.46 9.82 12.06
C ASN A 122 -3.96 8.90 13.18
N SER A 123 -4.21 7.59 13.09
CA SER A 123 -3.68 6.60 14.03
C SER A 123 -2.16 6.63 14.06
N PHE A 124 -1.52 6.66 12.88
CA PHE A 124 -0.06 6.77 12.77
C PHE A 124 0.47 8.07 13.41
N CYS A 125 -0.18 9.22 13.15
CA CYS A 125 0.22 10.49 13.75
C CYS A 125 0.06 10.48 15.28
N ASN A 126 -1.00 9.88 15.80
CA ASN A 126 -1.19 9.72 17.24
C ASN A 126 -0.11 8.84 17.87
N ASP A 127 0.24 7.73 17.21
CA ASP A 127 1.28 6.80 17.69
C ASP A 127 2.69 7.40 17.67
N VAL A 128 2.96 8.29 16.71
CA VAL A 128 4.24 9.02 16.64
C VAL A 128 4.27 10.14 17.68
N GLY A 129 3.14 10.82 17.85
CA GLY A 129 2.98 11.96 18.74
C GLY A 129 3.72 13.22 18.27
N ALA A 130 3.38 14.34 18.89
CA ALA A 130 4.07 15.60 18.71
C ALA A 130 5.21 15.70 19.73
N THR A 131 6.46 15.76 19.28
CA THR A 131 7.65 15.74 20.13
C THR A 131 8.70 16.72 19.62
N ARG A 132 9.62 17.12 20.51
CA ARG A 132 10.83 17.89 20.17
C ARG A 132 12.03 16.98 19.89
N ALA A 133 11.93 15.68 20.12
CA ALA A 133 12.99 14.72 19.84
C ALA A 133 13.11 14.46 18.32
N MET A 134 14.31 14.60 17.76
CA MET A 134 14.57 14.26 16.36
C MET A 134 14.66 12.74 16.21
N ASN A 135 13.56 12.14 15.76
CA ASN A 135 13.45 10.71 15.56
C ASN A 135 13.28 10.37 14.07
N VAL A 136 13.78 9.20 13.70
CA VAL A 136 13.50 8.59 12.40
C VAL A 136 12.57 7.40 12.65
N VAL A 137 11.35 7.50 12.16
CA VAL A 137 10.30 6.49 12.36
C VAL A 137 10.41 5.42 11.26
N GLU A 138 10.31 4.17 11.64
CA GLU A 138 10.30 3.05 10.69
C GLU A 138 9.01 3.02 9.87
N MET A 139 9.13 2.73 8.57
CA MET A 139 7.96 2.57 7.69
C MET A 139 7.03 1.44 8.16
N GLU A 140 7.58 0.44 8.84
CA GLU A 140 6.81 -0.70 9.37
C GLU A 140 5.73 -0.24 10.36
N LYS A 141 5.98 0.82 11.12
CA LYS A 141 4.97 1.41 12.02
C LYS A 141 3.74 1.91 11.24
N LEU A 142 3.95 2.58 10.11
CA LEU A 142 2.85 3.01 9.23
C LEU A 142 2.11 1.80 8.64
N PHE A 143 2.83 0.75 8.23
CA PHE A 143 2.22 -0.49 7.74
C PHE A 143 1.43 -1.21 8.82
N GLN A 144 1.88 -1.19 10.07
CA GLN A 144 1.16 -1.75 11.21
C GLN A 144 -0.17 -1.02 11.45
N CYS A 145 -0.18 0.31 11.47
CA CYS A 145 -1.41 1.10 11.56
C CYS A 145 -2.38 0.75 10.42
N ALA A 146 -1.87 0.60 9.20
CA ALA A 146 -2.68 0.20 8.06
C ALA A 146 -3.31 -1.20 8.25
N ARG A 147 -2.53 -2.18 8.71
CA ARG A 147 -3.05 -3.53 9.01
C ARG A 147 -4.12 -3.50 10.10
N GLN A 148 -3.91 -2.75 11.17
CA GLN A 148 -4.87 -2.64 12.28
C GLN A 148 -6.21 -2.06 11.84
N VAL A 149 -6.22 -1.05 10.97
CA VAL A 149 -7.44 -0.42 10.47
C VAL A 149 -8.10 -1.28 9.39
N LEU A 150 -7.32 -1.80 8.43
CA LEU A 150 -7.86 -2.51 7.27
C LEU A 150 -8.26 -3.96 7.56
N ALA A 151 -7.59 -4.65 8.50
CA ALA A 151 -7.88 -6.06 8.77
C ALA A 151 -9.35 -6.33 9.18
N PRO A 152 -9.98 -5.50 10.05
CA PRO A 152 -11.39 -5.67 10.39
C PRO A 152 -12.36 -5.08 9.35
N THR A 153 -11.95 -4.08 8.56
CA THR A 153 -12.89 -3.29 7.74
C THR A 153 -12.86 -3.66 6.26
N SER A 154 -11.79 -4.27 5.78
CA SER A 154 -11.62 -4.56 4.34
C SER A 154 -12.10 -5.94 3.97
N ARG A 155 -12.84 -6.03 2.87
CA ARG A 155 -13.19 -7.32 2.25
C ARG A 155 -11.93 -7.99 1.75
N ARG A 156 -11.87 -9.31 1.89
CA ARG A 156 -10.75 -10.13 1.42
C ARG A 156 -11.08 -10.78 0.10
N ALA A 157 -10.11 -10.77 -0.79
CA ALA A 157 -10.19 -11.45 -2.08
C ALA A 157 -8.90 -12.27 -2.31
N MET A 158 -9.02 -13.34 -3.10
CA MET A 158 -7.86 -14.10 -3.56
C MET A 158 -7.26 -13.39 -4.78
N VAL A 159 -5.93 -13.34 -4.85
CA VAL A 159 -5.18 -12.69 -5.93
C VAL A 159 -3.99 -13.57 -6.31
N ALA A 160 -3.74 -13.74 -7.62
CA ALA A 160 -2.50 -14.29 -8.16
C ALA A 160 -1.75 -13.14 -8.85
N MET A 161 -0.62 -12.70 -8.29
CA MET A 161 0.16 -11.57 -8.83
C MET A 161 1.00 -11.98 -10.04
N ASN A 162 1.63 -13.16 -9.97
CA ASN A 162 2.37 -13.78 -11.06
C ASN A 162 1.71 -15.11 -11.41
N PRO A 163 0.61 -15.10 -12.19
CA PRO A 163 -0.23 -16.26 -12.36
C PRO A 163 0.44 -17.37 -13.18
N ILE A 164 0.36 -18.59 -12.67
CA ILE A 164 0.60 -19.83 -13.40
C ILE A 164 -0.75 -20.47 -13.67
N ILE A 165 -0.94 -20.97 -14.91
CA ILE A 165 -2.14 -21.69 -15.32
C ILE A 165 -2.11 -23.09 -14.71
N VAL A 166 -3.22 -23.50 -14.11
CA VAL A 166 -3.44 -24.86 -13.63
C VAL A 166 -4.66 -25.42 -14.33
N GLU A 167 -4.55 -26.62 -14.92
CA GLU A 167 -5.65 -27.39 -15.47
C GLU A 167 -5.96 -28.58 -14.56
N ILE A 168 -7.20 -28.70 -14.11
CA ILE A 168 -7.67 -29.83 -13.31
C ILE A 168 -8.10 -30.95 -14.28
N THR A 169 -7.29 -32.01 -14.34
CA THR A 169 -7.45 -33.09 -15.33
C THR A 169 -8.69 -33.96 -15.08
N ASN A 170 -9.06 -34.15 -13.82
CA ASN A 170 -10.24 -34.92 -13.39
C ASN A 170 -11.38 -34.00 -12.94
N PHE A 171 -11.53 -32.82 -13.52
CA PHE A 171 -12.54 -31.83 -13.11
C PHE A 171 -13.97 -32.40 -13.24
N GLU A 172 -14.27 -33.16 -14.30
CA GLU A 172 -15.58 -33.74 -14.54
C GLU A 172 -15.98 -34.72 -13.41
N ASP A 173 -15.01 -35.51 -12.92
CA ASP A 173 -15.26 -36.47 -11.83
C ASP A 173 -15.43 -35.75 -10.48
N ALA A 174 -14.65 -34.71 -10.24
CA ALA A 174 -14.75 -33.91 -9.02
C ALA A 174 -16.07 -33.12 -8.92
N VAL A 175 -16.70 -32.83 -10.06
CA VAL A 175 -17.99 -32.12 -10.16
C VAL A 175 -19.18 -33.05 -9.94
N HIS A 176 -19.05 -34.38 -10.13
CA HIS A 176 -20.16 -35.32 -9.99
C HIS A 176 -20.66 -35.49 -8.56
N GLU A 177 -19.87 -35.13 -7.55
CA GLU A 177 -20.26 -35.24 -6.13
C GLU A 177 -21.06 -34.01 -5.62
N GLU A 178 -21.05 -32.89 -6.33
CA GLU A 178 -21.84 -31.69 -6.03
C GLU A 178 -22.65 -31.30 -7.27
N GLU A 179 -23.89 -30.83 -7.13
CA GLU A 179 -24.72 -30.43 -8.30
C GLU A 179 -24.03 -29.28 -9.05
N PRO A 180 -23.50 -29.54 -10.28
CA PRO A 180 -22.77 -28.52 -11.03
C PRO A 180 -23.72 -27.46 -11.56
N GLN A 181 -23.42 -26.21 -11.33
CA GLN A 181 -24.07 -25.10 -12.01
C GLN A 181 -23.49 -24.92 -13.41
N LYS A 182 -24.31 -24.54 -14.38
CA LYS A 182 -23.86 -24.21 -15.73
C LYS A 182 -23.81 -22.70 -15.90
N GLN A 183 -22.61 -22.14 -16.00
CA GLN A 183 -22.43 -20.76 -16.35
C GLN A 183 -21.80 -20.66 -17.74
N ALA A 184 -22.46 -19.96 -18.68
CA ALA A 184 -22.02 -19.82 -20.08
C ALA A 184 -21.71 -21.15 -20.80
N GLY A 185 -22.42 -22.26 -20.44
CA GLY A 185 -22.19 -23.57 -21.04
C GLY A 185 -21.05 -24.40 -20.44
N LEU A 186 -20.28 -23.86 -19.49
CA LEU A 186 -19.24 -24.56 -18.77
C LEU A 186 -19.75 -25.07 -17.43
N LYS A 187 -19.31 -26.28 -17.05
CA LYS A 187 -19.54 -26.80 -15.70
C LYS A 187 -18.67 -26.02 -14.72
N VAL A 188 -19.25 -25.54 -13.64
CA VAL A 188 -18.56 -24.75 -12.61
C VAL A 188 -19.03 -25.21 -11.22
N MET A 189 -18.15 -25.04 -10.23
CA MET A 189 -18.50 -25.26 -8.82
C MET A 189 -18.44 -23.90 -8.12
N GLU A 190 -19.48 -23.54 -7.37
CA GLU A 190 -19.57 -22.29 -6.65
C GLU A 190 -19.26 -22.48 -5.16
N TYR A 191 -18.40 -21.61 -4.64
CA TYR A 191 -18.05 -21.59 -3.24
C TYR A 191 -18.36 -20.22 -2.63
N GLN A 192 -19.00 -20.24 -1.47
CA GLN A 192 -19.21 -19.03 -0.67
C GLN A 192 -17.97 -18.74 0.16
N VAL A 193 -17.32 -17.64 -0.16
CA VAL A 193 -16.09 -17.20 0.50
C VAL A 193 -16.40 -16.03 1.43
N PRO A 194 -16.12 -16.13 2.74
CA PRO A 194 -16.38 -15.03 3.65
C PRO A 194 -15.54 -13.80 3.32
N ASN A 195 -16.17 -12.63 3.36
CA ASN A 195 -15.49 -11.35 3.14
C ASN A 195 -14.51 -11.00 4.27
N SER A 196 -14.74 -11.55 5.46
CA SER A 196 -13.85 -11.45 6.61
C SER A 196 -13.72 -12.81 7.31
N PRO A 197 -12.54 -13.20 7.81
CA PRO A 197 -12.39 -14.45 8.57
C PRO A 197 -12.83 -14.32 10.03
N THR A 198 -13.10 -13.11 10.52
CA THR A 198 -13.39 -12.81 11.93
C THR A 198 -14.69 -12.07 12.16
N ASP A 199 -15.37 -11.63 11.09
CA ASP A 199 -16.60 -10.85 11.17
C ASP A 199 -17.60 -11.33 10.12
N ASP A 200 -18.52 -12.18 10.54
CA ASP A 200 -19.55 -12.75 9.69
C ASP A 200 -20.56 -11.71 9.19
N SER A 201 -20.68 -10.56 9.87
CA SER A 201 -21.56 -9.46 9.44
C SER A 201 -21.15 -8.83 8.11
N MET A 202 -19.89 -8.99 7.70
CA MET A 202 -19.41 -8.57 6.38
C MET A 202 -19.93 -9.42 5.22
N GLY A 203 -20.61 -10.53 5.51
CA GLY A 203 -21.18 -11.43 4.52
C GLY A 203 -20.12 -12.21 3.73
N SER A 204 -20.54 -12.76 2.61
CA SER A 204 -19.71 -13.58 1.73
C SER A 204 -19.82 -13.13 0.27
N HIS A 205 -18.96 -13.65 -0.57
CA HIS A 205 -19.04 -13.54 -2.03
C HIS A 205 -18.83 -14.92 -2.67
N THR A 206 -19.40 -15.10 -3.85
CA THR A 206 -19.28 -16.35 -4.60
C THR A 206 -17.98 -16.34 -5.39
N VAL A 207 -17.23 -17.45 -5.32
CA VAL A 207 -16.06 -17.73 -6.17
C VAL A 207 -16.32 -19.01 -6.95
N THR A 208 -16.08 -18.97 -8.25
CA THR A 208 -16.38 -20.04 -9.18
C THR A 208 -15.13 -20.87 -9.45
N LEU A 209 -15.11 -22.15 -9.11
CA LEU A 209 -14.04 -23.06 -9.53
C LEU A 209 -14.34 -23.57 -10.93
N THR A 210 -13.40 -23.41 -11.83
CA THR A 210 -13.45 -23.86 -13.22
C THR A 210 -12.37 -24.91 -13.47
N LYS A 211 -12.49 -25.65 -14.58
CA LYS A 211 -11.45 -26.62 -15.00
C LYS A 211 -10.06 -26.00 -15.07
N THR A 212 -10.00 -24.75 -15.48
CA THR A 212 -8.75 -23.96 -15.52
C THR A 212 -8.80 -22.89 -14.44
N LEU A 213 -7.74 -22.78 -13.66
CA LEU A 213 -7.56 -21.75 -12.63
C LEU A 213 -6.14 -21.19 -12.65
N PHE A 214 -5.90 -20.14 -11.88
CA PHE A 214 -4.59 -19.54 -11.71
C PHE A 214 -4.14 -19.64 -10.25
N ILE A 215 -2.87 -19.97 -10.03
CA ILE A 215 -2.19 -19.86 -8.74
C ILE A 215 -1.05 -18.86 -8.85
N ASP A 216 -0.55 -18.33 -7.75
CA ASP A 216 0.64 -17.48 -7.78
C ASP A 216 1.90 -18.33 -7.99
N SER A 217 2.86 -17.82 -8.76
CA SER A 217 4.12 -18.53 -9.04
C SER A 217 4.96 -18.79 -7.79
N SER A 218 4.78 -18.02 -6.72
CA SER A 218 5.43 -18.26 -5.43
C SER A 218 4.92 -19.50 -4.72
N ASP A 219 3.72 -19.98 -5.08
CA ASP A 219 3.09 -21.15 -4.50
C ASP A 219 3.49 -22.45 -5.22
N PHE A 220 4.36 -22.39 -6.25
CA PHE A 220 4.86 -23.55 -6.98
C PHE A 220 6.39 -23.59 -7.08
N ARG A 221 6.97 -24.79 -6.90
CA ARG A 221 8.39 -25.09 -7.18
C ARG A 221 8.52 -26.39 -7.96
N LEU A 222 9.54 -26.48 -8.84
CA LEU A 222 9.86 -27.70 -9.60
C LEU A 222 10.42 -28.81 -8.72
N GLU A 223 11.16 -28.43 -7.68
CA GLU A 223 11.78 -29.35 -6.72
C GLU A 223 11.12 -29.18 -5.35
N ASP A 224 10.79 -30.28 -4.70
CA ASP A 224 10.25 -30.27 -3.34
C ASP A 224 11.40 -30.23 -2.33
N GLU A 225 11.39 -29.23 -1.49
CA GLU A 225 12.37 -29.04 -0.41
C GLU A 225 11.68 -29.25 0.94
N ALA A 226 12.44 -29.67 1.95
CA ALA A 226 11.90 -30.04 3.25
C ALA A 226 11.16 -28.90 3.98
N ASP A 227 11.56 -27.66 3.73
CA ASP A 227 10.99 -26.43 4.29
C ASP A 227 10.00 -25.71 3.35
N TYR A 228 9.77 -26.27 2.15
CA TYR A 228 8.80 -25.74 1.21
C TYR A 228 7.43 -26.42 1.37
N TYR A 229 6.39 -25.66 1.64
CA TYR A 229 5.03 -26.15 1.87
C TYR A 229 4.06 -25.95 0.70
N GLY A 230 4.48 -25.24 -0.35
CA GLY A 230 3.70 -25.03 -1.57
C GLY A 230 3.59 -26.25 -2.47
N LEU A 231 2.98 -26.08 -3.64
CA LEU A 231 2.78 -27.11 -4.65
C LEU A 231 4.12 -27.48 -5.32
N ALA A 232 4.35 -28.77 -5.48
CA ALA A 232 5.45 -29.32 -6.25
C ALA A 232 4.98 -30.58 -6.98
N PRO A 233 5.73 -31.11 -7.96
CA PRO A 233 5.38 -32.37 -8.64
C PRO A 233 5.12 -33.50 -7.64
N ASN A 234 3.99 -34.20 -7.78
CA ASN A 234 3.52 -35.29 -6.91
C ASN A 234 3.25 -34.92 -5.45
N LYS A 235 3.25 -33.63 -5.11
CA LYS A 235 2.95 -33.14 -3.78
C LYS A 235 1.55 -32.56 -3.69
N ALA A 236 0.83 -32.92 -2.61
CA ALA A 236 -0.52 -32.43 -2.34
C ALA A 236 -0.49 -31.11 -1.55
N VAL A 237 -1.29 -30.13 -2.00
CA VAL A 237 -1.62 -28.91 -1.25
C VAL A 237 -3.12 -28.72 -1.18
N GLY A 238 -3.64 -28.06 -0.15
CA GLY A 238 -5.04 -27.67 -0.09
C GLY A 238 -5.34 -26.47 -0.97
N LEU A 239 -6.44 -26.48 -1.68
CA LEU A 239 -7.00 -25.26 -2.27
C LEU A 239 -7.93 -24.59 -1.25
N LYS A 240 -7.71 -23.30 -1.02
CA LYS A 240 -8.53 -22.53 -0.09
C LYS A 240 -10.00 -22.56 -0.50
N PHE A 241 -10.90 -22.80 0.45
CA PHE A 241 -12.34 -22.88 0.28
C PHE A 241 -12.86 -24.05 -0.58
N TYR A 242 -12.00 -24.77 -1.28
CA TYR A 242 -12.38 -25.94 -2.08
C TYR A 242 -12.72 -27.16 -1.23
N GLY A 243 -12.07 -27.29 -0.07
CA GLY A 243 -12.26 -28.45 0.82
C GLY A 243 -11.54 -29.71 0.38
N GLY A 244 -10.71 -29.67 -0.64
CA GLY A 244 -9.91 -30.76 -1.17
C GLY A 244 -8.46 -30.41 -1.41
N ASN A 245 -7.68 -31.37 -1.88
CA ASN A 245 -6.29 -31.24 -2.27
C ASN A 245 -6.15 -31.04 -3.78
N LEU A 246 -5.07 -30.37 -4.17
CA LEU A 246 -4.56 -30.27 -5.53
C LEU A 246 -3.19 -30.96 -5.56
N ILE A 247 -2.99 -31.85 -6.56
CA ILE A 247 -1.75 -32.59 -6.76
C ILE A 247 -1.26 -32.33 -8.18
N CYS A 248 -0.03 -31.88 -8.35
CA CYS A 248 0.56 -31.64 -9.66
C CYS A 248 1.12 -32.95 -10.22
N ASP A 249 0.55 -33.45 -11.31
CA ASP A 249 0.98 -34.69 -11.97
C ASP A 249 1.96 -34.40 -13.13
N GLU A 250 1.82 -33.26 -13.83
CA GLU A 250 2.66 -32.93 -14.99
C GLU A 250 2.92 -31.42 -15.06
N VAL A 251 4.17 -31.05 -15.37
CA VAL A 251 4.58 -29.65 -15.63
C VAL A 251 4.82 -29.49 -17.14
N VAL A 252 4.04 -28.64 -17.79
CA VAL A 252 4.18 -28.33 -19.21
C VAL A 252 4.92 -27.03 -19.37
N PHE A 253 6.06 -27.07 -20.06
CA PHE A 253 6.88 -25.88 -20.36
C PHE A 253 6.48 -25.21 -21.67
N ASP A 254 6.85 -23.95 -21.81
CA ASP A 254 6.65 -23.21 -23.05
C ASP A 254 7.52 -23.83 -24.17
N SER A 255 6.96 -23.93 -25.39
CA SER A 255 7.67 -24.51 -26.54
C SER A 255 8.84 -23.67 -27.01
N THR A 256 8.80 -22.35 -26.77
CA THR A 256 9.84 -21.39 -27.20
C THR A 256 10.85 -21.10 -26.10
N ASP A 257 10.43 -21.20 -24.83
CA ASP A 257 11.28 -20.94 -23.67
C ASP A 257 11.06 -22.03 -22.60
N LYS A 258 11.92 -23.05 -22.65
CA LYS A 258 11.88 -24.20 -21.72
C LYS A 258 12.13 -23.82 -20.26
N SER A 259 12.52 -22.58 -19.95
CA SER A 259 12.63 -22.08 -18.58
C SER A 259 11.27 -21.59 -18.01
N LYS A 260 10.28 -21.37 -18.87
CA LYS A 260 8.95 -20.88 -18.47
C LYS A 260 7.93 -22.01 -18.41
N ILE A 261 7.23 -22.05 -17.29
CA ILE A 261 6.09 -22.92 -17.11
C ILE A 261 4.90 -22.34 -17.88
N LYS A 262 4.33 -23.13 -18.77
CA LYS A 262 3.14 -22.77 -19.53
C LYS A 262 1.87 -23.19 -18.80
N LEU A 263 1.86 -24.39 -18.21
CA LEU A 263 0.68 -25.00 -17.62
C LEU A 263 1.10 -26.08 -16.64
N LEU A 264 0.38 -26.20 -15.54
CA LEU A 264 0.45 -27.32 -14.61
C LEU A 264 -0.80 -28.18 -14.82
N LYS A 265 -0.63 -29.46 -15.10
CA LYS A 265 -1.73 -30.42 -15.08
C LYS A 265 -1.81 -31.05 -13.70
N CYS A 266 -2.91 -30.84 -13.05
CA CYS A 266 -3.15 -31.24 -11.68
C CYS A 266 -4.43 -32.08 -11.57
N ARG A 267 -4.49 -32.94 -10.59
CA ARG A 267 -5.73 -33.60 -10.19
C ARG A 267 -6.23 -33.05 -8.86
N ALA A 268 -7.53 -32.96 -8.76
CA ALA A 268 -8.25 -32.62 -7.55
C ALA A 268 -8.60 -33.89 -6.76
N ASP A 269 -8.42 -33.89 -5.44
CA ASP A 269 -8.70 -35.00 -4.56
C ASP A 269 -9.55 -34.54 -3.36
N LYS A 270 -10.82 -35.05 -3.33
CA LYS A 270 -11.75 -34.85 -2.22
C LYS A 270 -12.05 -36.16 -1.49
N SER A 271 -11.33 -37.27 -1.80
CA SER A 271 -11.61 -38.57 -1.23
C SER A 271 -11.59 -38.59 0.30
N GLU A 272 -12.42 -39.42 0.91
CA GLU A 272 -12.34 -39.68 2.33
C GLU A 272 -11.01 -40.38 2.66
N GLY A 273 -10.29 -39.92 3.67
CA GLY A 273 -8.98 -40.50 4.02
C GLY A 273 -7.79 -39.85 3.29
N ARG A 274 -7.99 -38.87 2.42
CA ARG A 274 -6.90 -38.13 1.80
C ARG A 274 -5.95 -37.54 2.85
N PRO A 275 -4.65 -37.42 2.56
CA PRO A 275 -3.71 -36.81 3.48
C PRO A 275 -4.08 -35.35 3.78
N LYS A 276 -4.07 -34.95 5.05
CA LYS A 276 -4.30 -33.56 5.43
C LYS A 276 -3.19 -32.71 4.85
N PRO A 277 -3.49 -31.66 4.06
CA PRO A 277 -2.46 -30.83 3.46
C PRO A 277 -1.74 -30.02 4.53
N LYS A 278 -0.45 -29.84 4.35
CA LYS A 278 0.36 -29.01 5.26
C LYS A 278 0.08 -27.50 5.10
N THR A 279 -0.40 -27.10 3.92
CA THR A 279 -0.77 -25.71 3.62
C THR A 279 -1.94 -25.62 2.66
N TYR A 280 -2.55 -24.44 2.62
CA TYR A 280 -3.62 -24.09 1.68
C TYR A 280 -3.18 -22.91 0.83
N ILE A 281 -3.14 -23.10 -0.48
CA ILE A 281 -2.81 -22.03 -1.43
C ILE A 281 -4.07 -21.29 -1.91
N THR A 282 -3.88 -20.04 -2.30
CA THR A 282 -4.92 -19.23 -2.94
C THR A 282 -4.97 -19.51 -4.43
N TRP A 283 -6.14 -19.30 -5.03
CA TRP A 283 -6.37 -19.52 -6.44
C TRP A 283 -7.36 -18.47 -6.98
N VAL A 284 -7.34 -18.27 -8.29
CA VAL A 284 -8.25 -17.37 -9.00
C VAL A 284 -8.85 -18.12 -10.17
N PRO A 285 -10.17 -18.05 -10.41
CA PRO A 285 -10.81 -18.70 -11.53
C PRO A 285 -10.35 -18.11 -12.88
N SER A 286 -10.55 -18.87 -13.96
CA SER A 286 -10.14 -18.45 -15.31
C SER A 286 -10.88 -17.20 -15.82
N ASP A 287 -12.08 -16.93 -15.31
CA ASP A 287 -12.91 -15.75 -15.55
C ASP A 287 -12.67 -14.61 -14.56
N GLY A 288 -11.66 -14.75 -13.71
CA GLY A 288 -11.26 -13.74 -12.73
C GLY A 288 -10.95 -12.37 -13.35
N ILE A 289 -11.15 -11.32 -12.58
CA ILE A 289 -10.88 -9.94 -13.01
C ILE A 289 -9.38 -9.75 -13.22
N LYS A 290 -8.98 -9.40 -14.44
CA LYS A 290 -7.60 -9.06 -14.76
C LYS A 290 -7.31 -7.61 -14.36
N CYS A 291 -6.28 -7.41 -13.54
CA CYS A 291 -5.83 -6.10 -13.09
C CYS A 291 -4.38 -5.86 -13.51
N GLU A 292 -4.06 -4.63 -13.85
CA GLU A 292 -2.68 -4.21 -14.01
C GLU A 292 -2.05 -4.04 -12.63
N VAL A 293 -0.96 -4.78 -12.35
CA VAL A 293 -0.22 -4.67 -11.10
C VAL A 293 1.01 -3.81 -11.30
N ASN A 294 1.01 -2.62 -10.73
CA ASN A 294 2.17 -1.74 -10.69
C ASN A 294 3.01 -2.03 -9.45
N ASN A 295 4.06 -2.83 -9.57
CA ASN A 295 5.00 -3.09 -8.49
C ASN A 295 5.80 -1.84 -8.14
N LEU A 296 5.53 -1.27 -6.98
CA LEU A 296 6.27 -0.13 -6.43
C LEU A 296 7.52 -0.65 -5.72
N ILE A 297 8.57 -0.96 -6.49
CA ILE A 297 9.83 -1.44 -5.92
C ILE A 297 10.55 -0.25 -5.29
N SER A 298 10.64 -0.21 -3.96
CA SER A 298 11.64 0.59 -3.28
C SER A 298 12.98 -0.15 -3.36
N LYS A 299 13.91 0.32 -4.20
CA LYS A 299 15.28 -0.20 -4.15
C LYS A 299 15.87 0.16 -2.78
N ARG A 300 15.99 -0.83 -1.88
CA ARG A 300 16.93 -0.73 -0.76
C ARG A 300 18.31 -0.55 -1.39
N LYS A 301 18.99 0.57 -1.12
CA LYS A 301 20.44 0.60 -1.29
C LYS A 301 21.00 -0.35 -0.25
N SER A 302 21.56 -1.46 -0.71
CA SER A 302 22.48 -2.30 0.05
C SER A 302 23.66 -1.47 0.54
#